data_1b2cc14944f635689cf02e3045fad668
#
_entry.id   1b2cc14944f635689cf02e3045fad668
#
_cell.length_a   1.000
_cell.length_b   1.000
_cell.length_c   1.000
_cell.angle_alpha   90.00
_cell.angle_beta   90.00
_cell.angle_gamma   90.00
#
_symmetry.space_group_name_H-M   'P 1'
#
loop_
_entity.id
_entity.type
_entity.pdbx_description
1 polymer ?
#
loop_
_entity_poly.entity_id
_entity_poly.type
_entity_poly.pdbx_seq_one_letter_code
_entity_poly.pdbx_strand_id
1 'polypeptide(L)'
;MINLTCQDTETLDRILAVTRAVGWGGAKILQSYHRGEQDLAVNEEKKGGPVTAADLAANNYILGELQANFSDIDFGYLSEETHQGNEAIPKDWVWIIDPLDGTRDFIDKTGEYALHIALCYQGRPIIAVVALPDQEKLYFAQKGKGTFLETSDGNITQVKVANKDKITDLYLVVSRTHRDQRFDNLLSQIPFLGKNYVGSVGCKIATILEQKSDVYLSLSGKSAAKDWDFAAPELILTEAGGKFSYFDGQPVRYNRGDVRQWGGIMASNGPCHQQLCQLSTAILAQIDATA
;
A
#
# COMPACT_ATOMS: atom_id res chain seq x y z
N MET A 1 5.00 20.21 -23.06
CA MET A 1 5.12 19.27 -21.91
C MET A 1 5.86 19.98 -20.80
N ILE A 2 5.29 19.97 -19.60
CA ILE A 2 5.90 20.55 -18.39
C ILE A 2 7.00 19.58 -17.91
N ASN A 3 8.21 20.11 -17.66
CA ASN A 3 9.29 19.32 -17.08
C ASN A 3 9.19 19.37 -15.54
N LEU A 4 8.46 18.42 -14.94
CA LEU A 4 8.24 18.34 -13.51
C LEU A 4 9.52 17.94 -12.77
N THR A 5 9.85 18.66 -11.71
CA THR A 5 10.94 18.33 -10.78
C THR A 5 10.43 18.10 -9.36
N CYS A 6 11.18 17.37 -8.53
CA CYS A 6 10.83 17.17 -7.11
C CYS A 6 10.86 18.47 -6.28
N GLN A 7 11.37 19.57 -6.82
CA GLN A 7 11.44 20.88 -6.15
C GLN A 7 10.27 21.79 -6.53
N ASP A 8 9.46 21.40 -7.51
CA ASP A 8 8.27 22.16 -7.94
C ASP A 8 7.11 21.93 -6.98
N THR A 9 7.18 22.61 -5.85
CA THR A 9 6.25 22.44 -4.74
C THR A 9 4.82 22.79 -5.12
N GLU A 10 4.60 23.85 -5.91
CA GLU A 10 3.26 24.28 -6.32
C GLU A 10 2.57 23.25 -7.22
N THR A 11 3.30 22.74 -8.21
CA THR A 11 2.79 21.67 -9.07
C THR A 11 2.52 20.39 -8.29
N LEU A 12 3.40 20.00 -7.37
CA LEU A 12 3.19 18.81 -6.52
C LEU A 12 1.99 18.98 -5.59
N ASP A 13 1.73 20.16 -5.04
CA ASP A 13 0.55 20.45 -4.22
C ASP A 13 -0.74 20.35 -5.05
N ARG A 14 -0.73 20.87 -6.30
CA ARG A 14 -1.84 20.69 -7.24
C ARG A 14 -2.07 19.21 -7.55
N ILE A 15 -0.99 18.45 -7.82
CA ILE A 15 -1.09 17.00 -8.10
C ILE A 15 -1.69 16.28 -6.91
N LEU A 16 -1.23 16.56 -5.69
CA LEU A 16 -1.79 15.95 -4.48
C LEU A 16 -3.28 16.27 -4.30
N ALA A 17 -3.69 17.52 -4.52
CA ALA A 17 -5.09 17.89 -4.39
C ALA A 17 -6.01 17.15 -5.37
N VAL A 18 -5.59 17.02 -6.64
CA VAL A 18 -6.30 16.22 -7.65
C VAL A 18 -6.30 14.74 -7.26
N THR A 19 -5.16 14.19 -6.84
CA THR A 19 -5.06 12.76 -6.46
C THR A 19 -5.98 12.41 -5.29
N ARG A 20 -6.15 13.32 -4.32
CA ARG A 20 -7.12 13.14 -3.22
C ARG A 20 -8.56 13.09 -3.75
N ALA A 21 -8.94 14.01 -4.64
CA ALA A 21 -10.27 14.02 -5.26
C ALA A 21 -10.52 12.74 -6.07
N VAL A 22 -9.53 12.27 -6.83
CA VAL A 22 -9.59 11.00 -7.58
C VAL A 22 -9.70 9.82 -6.61
N GLY A 23 -8.96 9.81 -5.51
CA GLY A 23 -9.05 8.78 -4.46
C GLY A 23 -10.46 8.68 -3.86
N TRP A 24 -11.08 9.81 -3.53
CA TRP A 24 -12.47 9.85 -3.05
C TRP A 24 -13.47 9.39 -4.12
N GLY A 25 -13.27 9.78 -5.40
CA GLY A 25 -14.12 9.33 -6.51
C GLY A 25 -14.06 7.82 -6.70
N GLY A 26 -12.85 7.24 -6.74
CA GLY A 26 -12.64 5.79 -6.78
C GLY A 26 -13.25 5.06 -5.57
N ALA A 27 -13.07 5.61 -4.37
CA ALA A 27 -13.67 5.06 -3.14
C ALA A 27 -15.20 4.99 -3.22
N LYS A 28 -15.87 6.00 -3.77
CA LYS A 28 -17.33 6.00 -3.97
C LYS A 28 -17.78 4.94 -4.96
N ILE A 29 -17.00 4.71 -6.03
CA ILE A 29 -17.28 3.62 -6.98
C ILE A 29 -17.22 2.28 -6.26
N LEU A 30 -16.14 2.01 -5.53
CA LEU A 30 -15.98 0.76 -4.76
C LEU A 30 -17.13 0.57 -3.76
N GLN A 31 -17.51 1.63 -3.03
CA GLN A 31 -18.64 1.57 -2.09
C GLN A 31 -19.96 1.19 -2.77
N SER A 32 -20.24 1.69 -3.97
CA SER A 32 -21.49 1.38 -4.68
C SER A 32 -21.59 -0.11 -5.01
N TYR A 33 -20.49 -0.72 -5.47
CA TYR A 33 -20.42 -2.17 -5.68
C TYR A 33 -20.48 -2.94 -4.36
N HIS A 34 -19.76 -2.51 -3.35
CA HIS A 34 -19.74 -3.17 -2.04
C HIS A 34 -21.12 -3.18 -1.37
N ARG A 35 -21.91 -2.12 -1.54
CA ARG A 35 -23.29 -2.02 -1.04
C ARG A 35 -24.30 -2.78 -1.91
N GLY A 36 -23.89 -3.35 -3.05
CA GLY A 36 -24.77 -4.09 -3.95
C GLY A 36 -25.64 -3.20 -4.85
N GLU A 37 -25.26 -1.93 -5.03
CA GLU A 37 -25.92 -1.01 -5.96
C GLU A 37 -25.58 -1.32 -7.42
N GLN A 38 -24.52 -2.10 -7.64
CA GLN A 38 -24.00 -2.53 -8.93
C GLN A 38 -23.74 -4.05 -8.93
N ASP A 39 -23.83 -4.71 -10.09
CA ASP A 39 -23.49 -6.13 -10.23
C ASP A 39 -21.97 -6.32 -10.16
N LEU A 40 -21.52 -7.16 -9.22
CA LEU A 40 -20.10 -7.34 -8.93
C LEU A 40 -19.36 -8.14 -10.02
N ALA A 41 -20.02 -9.05 -10.72
CA ALA A 41 -19.45 -9.85 -11.83
C ALA A 41 -18.03 -10.39 -11.51
N VAL A 42 -17.91 -11.29 -10.53
CA VAL A 42 -16.62 -11.83 -10.08
C VAL A 42 -16.00 -12.75 -11.13
N ASN A 43 -14.71 -12.54 -11.47
CA ASN A 43 -13.91 -13.44 -12.30
C ASN A 43 -12.81 -14.09 -11.46
N GLU A 44 -12.96 -15.38 -11.16
CA GLU A 44 -12.02 -16.18 -10.33
C GLU A 44 -10.84 -16.77 -11.14
N GLU A 45 -10.85 -16.66 -12.48
CA GLU A 45 -9.89 -17.40 -13.35
C GLU A 45 -8.55 -16.68 -13.57
N LYS A 46 -8.35 -15.48 -13.06
CA LYS A 46 -7.09 -14.76 -13.28
C LYS A 46 -5.95 -15.28 -12.40
N LYS A 47 -4.77 -15.44 -12.99
CA LYS A 47 -3.53 -15.90 -12.32
C LYS A 47 -3.06 -15.01 -11.16
N GLY A 48 -3.69 -13.86 -10.92
CA GLY A 48 -3.33 -12.90 -9.86
C GLY A 48 -4.26 -12.90 -8.66
N GLY A 49 -5.37 -13.63 -8.72
CA GLY A 49 -6.47 -13.58 -7.75
C GLY A 49 -7.80 -13.19 -8.41
N PRO A 50 -8.91 -13.13 -7.66
CA PRO A 50 -10.19 -12.72 -8.20
C PRO A 50 -10.13 -11.26 -8.65
N VAL A 51 -10.82 -10.95 -9.74
CA VAL A 51 -11.06 -9.59 -10.26
C VAL A 51 -12.55 -9.37 -10.39
N THR A 52 -13.02 -8.22 -10.01
CA THR A 52 -14.43 -7.87 -10.07
C THR A 52 -14.70 -6.69 -11.02
N ALA A 53 -15.96 -6.46 -11.36
CA ALA A 53 -16.34 -5.25 -12.09
C ALA A 53 -15.98 -3.96 -11.32
N ALA A 54 -15.89 -4.02 -9.99
CA ALA A 54 -15.49 -2.90 -9.15
C ALA A 54 -14.03 -2.51 -9.39
N ASP A 55 -13.10 -3.49 -9.48
CA ASP A 55 -11.69 -3.26 -9.78
C ASP A 55 -11.55 -2.50 -11.10
N LEU A 56 -12.20 -3.01 -12.15
CA LEU A 56 -12.14 -2.42 -13.49
C LEU A 56 -12.78 -1.03 -13.55
N ALA A 57 -13.91 -0.82 -12.88
CA ALA A 57 -14.59 0.47 -12.83
C ALA A 57 -13.75 1.52 -12.10
N ALA A 58 -13.18 1.17 -10.94
CA ALA A 58 -12.28 2.04 -10.20
C ALA A 58 -11.01 2.36 -11.01
N ASN A 59 -10.39 1.33 -11.63
CA ASN A 59 -9.23 1.50 -12.49
C ASN A 59 -9.48 2.51 -13.62
N ASN A 60 -10.55 2.31 -14.38
CA ASN A 60 -10.88 3.15 -15.53
C ASN A 60 -11.14 4.61 -15.11
N TYR A 61 -11.83 4.80 -13.98
CA TYR A 61 -12.08 6.11 -13.42
C TYR A 61 -10.75 6.79 -13.02
N ILE A 62 -9.90 6.11 -12.22
CA ILE A 62 -8.65 6.69 -11.72
C ILE A 62 -7.74 7.07 -12.88
N LEU A 63 -7.52 6.16 -13.84
CA LEU A 63 -6.66 6.43 -14.99
C LEU A 63 -7.21 7.56 -15.85
N GLY A 64 -8.53 7.56 -16.11
CA GLY A 64 -9.19 8.61 -16.91
C GLY A 64 -9.04 10.00 -16.26
N GLU A 65 -9.28 10.13 -14.97
CA GLU A 65 -9.15 11.39 -14.24
C GLU A 65 -7.70 11.88 -14.18
N LEU A 66 -6.73 10.99 -13.87
CA LEU A 66 -5.32 11.38 -13.83
C LEU A 66 -4.82 11.84 -15.21
N GLN A 67 -5.17 11.12 -16.28
CA GLN A 67 -4.78 11.47 -17.64
C GLN A 67 -5.43 12.79 -18.12
N ALA A 68 -6.70 13.02 -17.78
CA ALA A 68 -7.41 14.24 -18.14
C ALA A 68 -6.85 15.48 -17.42
N ASN A 69 -6.54 15.36 -16.11
CA ASN A 69 -6.06 16.48 -15.31
C ASN A 69 -4.58 16.82 -15.55
N PHE A 70 -3.78 15.88 -16.08
CA PHE A 70 -2.33 16.01 -16.26
C PHE A 70 -1.86 15.68 -17.68
N SER A 71 -2.67 15.96 -18.69
CA SER A 71 -2.37 15.69 -20.10
C SER A 71 -1.14 16.46 -20.63
N ASP A 72 -0.70 17.49 -19.93
CA ASP A 72 0.45 18.33 -20.24
C ASP A 72 1.76 17.81 -19.61
N ILE A 73 1.71 16.79 -18.74
CA ILE A 73 2.88 16.16 -18.08
C ILE A 73 3.04 14.74 -18.62
N ASP A 74 4.30 14.36 -18.92
CA ASP A 74 4.62 13.05 -19.49
C ASP A 74 4.77 11.98 -18.39
N PHE A 75 3.66 11.55 -17.81
CA PHE A 75 3.60 10.49 -16.81
C PHE A 75 3.58 9.09 -17.43
N GLY A 76 4.21 8.11 -16.74
CA GLY A 76 3.94 6.69 -16.92
C GLY A 76 2.81 6.22 -16.00
N TYR A 77 2.17 5.10 -16.36
CA TYR A 77 1.05 4.53 -15.58
C TYR A 77 1.26 3.02 -15.41
N LEU A 78 1.43 2.58 -14.18
CA LEU A 78 1.53 1.20 -13.76
C LEU A 78 0.33 0.88 -12.85
N SER A 79 -0.65 0.16 -13.38
CA SER A 79 -1.84 -0.23 -12.62
C SER A 79 -2.03 -1.74 -12.66
N GLU A 80 -2.49 -2.33 -11.56
CA GLU A 80 -2.72 -3.78 -11.45
C GLU A 80 -3.58 -4.32 -12.60
N GLU A 81 -4.66 -3.63 -12.95
CA GLU A 81 -5.64 -4.11 -13.92
C GLU A 81 -5.19 -3.98 -15.38
N THR A 82 -4.22 -3.11 -15.66
CA THR A 82 -3.75 -2.85 -17.02
C THR A 82 -2.31 -3.26 -17.25
N HIS A 83 -1.57 -3.66 -16.19
CA HIS A 83 -0.18 -4.06 -16.30
C HIS A 83 -0.01 -5.32 -17.16
N GLN A 84 0.91 -5.26 -18.12
CA GLN A 84 1.29 -6.38 -18.98
C GLN A 84 2.82 -6.43 -19.12
N GLY A 85 3.38 -7.63 -19.01
CA GLY A 85 4.81 -7.86 -19.21
C GLY A 85 5.66 -7.68 -17.96
N ASN A 86 6.98 -7.58 -18.14
CA ASN A 86 7.98 -7.45 -17.08
C ASN A 86 8.99 -6.34 -17.39
N GLU A 87 8.58 -5.33 -18.16
CA GLU A 87 9.45 -4.20 -18.48
C GLU A 87 9.12 -2.98 -17.61
N ALA A 88 10.15 -2.29 -17.17
CA ALA A 88 9.96 -1.02 -16.47
C ALA A 88 9.36 0.02 -17.43
N ILE A 89 8.47 0.84 -16.93
CA ILE A 89 7.96 2.00 -17.67
C ILE A 89 9.10 3.01 -17.81
N PRO A 90 9.52 3.37 -19.03
CA PRO A 90 10.70 4.21 -19.26
C PRO A 90 10.39 5.70 -19.05
N LYS A 91 9.90 6.04 -17.86
CA LYS A 91 9.56 7.40 -17.42
C LYS A 91 10.12 7.66 -16.03
N ASP A 92 10.60 8.89 -15.79
CA ASP A 92 11.05 9.30 -14.45
C ASP A 92 9.89 9.38 -13.45
N TRP A 93 8.72 9.82 -13.91
CA TRP A 93 7.51 9.96 -13.12
C TRP A 93 6.50 8.89 -13.52
N VAL A 94 6.15 8.03 -12.58
CA VAL A 94 5.24 6.91 -12.82
C VAL A 94 4.17 6.87 -11.74
N TRP A 95 2.91 6.88 -12.16
CA TRP A 95 1.79 6.52 -11.31
C TRP A 95 1.78 5.01 -11.07
N ILE A 96 1.66 4.61 -9.81
CA ILE A 96 1.51 3.21 -9.39
C ILE A 96 0.19 3.09 -8.65
N ILE A 97 -0.71 2.24 -9.16
CA ILE A 97 -2.11 2.23 -8.79
C ILE A 97 -2.56 0.81 -8.48
N ASP A 98 -3.19 0.63 -7.32
CA ASP A 98 -4.01 -0.51 -6.97
C ASP A 98 -5.45 -0.02 -6.83
N PRO A 99 -6.32 -0.35 -7.78
CA PRO A 99 -7.71 0.12 -7.74
C PRO A 99 -8.51 -0.49 -6.59
N LEU A 100 -8.16 -1.71 -6.17
CA LEU A 100 -8.83 -2.45 -5.09
C LEU A 100 -7.88 -3.44 -4.42
N ASP A 101 -7.07 -2.98 -3.47
CA ASP A 101 -6.28 -3.84 -2.59
C ASP A 101 -7.21 -4.59 -1.62
N GLY A 102 -7.11 -5.92 -1.64
CA GLY A 102 -7.94 -6.79 -0.83
C GLY A 102 -9.24 -7.23 -1.53
N THR A 103 -9.19 -7.57 -2.81
CA THR A 103 -10.35 -8.03 -3.61
C THR A 103 -11.09 -9.21 -2.95
N ARG A 104 -10.38 -10.16 -2.32
CA ARG A 104 -11.03 -11.25 -1.58
C ARG A 104 -11.83 -10.73 -0.38
N ASP A 105 -11.26 -9.83 0.43
CA ASP A 105 -11.94 -9.20 1.57
C ASP A 105 -13.14 -8.35 1.11
N PHE A 106 -13.04 -7.73 -0.07
CA PHE A 106 -14.14 -7.01 -0.71
C PHE A 106 -15.30 -7.94 -1.08
N ILE A 107 -15.01 -9.09 -1.72
CA ILE A 107 -16.01 -10.10 -2.08
C ILE A 107 -16.66 -10.68 -0.83
N ASP A 108 -15.86 -11.00 0.19
CA ASP A 108 -16.30 -11.60 1.45
C ASP A 108 -16.99 -10.59 2.39
N LYS A 109 -17.13 -9.33 1.98
CA LYS A 109 -17.81 -8.25 2.71
C LYS A 109 -17.21 -7.98 4.10
N THR A 110 -15.90 -8.10 4.27
CA THR A 110 -15.24 -7.83 5.56
C THR A 110 -15.10 -6.34 5.86
N GLY A 111 -15.21 -5.47 4.84
CA GLY A 111 -14.95 -4.03 4.95
C GLY A 111 -13.46 -3.68 4.99
N GLU A 112 -12.55 -4.66 4.83
CA GLU A 112 -11.10 -4.47 4.92
C GLU A 112 -10.46 -4.47 3.53
N TYR A 113 -10.82 -3.48 2.73
CA TYR A 113 -10.27 -3.22 1.41
C TYR A 113 -9.86 -1.76 1.29
N ALA A 114 -8.95 -1.48 0.36
CA ALA A 114 -8.40 -0.16 0.15
C ALA A 114 -8.20 0.14 -1.34
N LEU A 115 -7.95 1.40 -1.66
CA LEU A 115 -7.53 1.88 -2.97
C LEU A 115 -6.21 2.62 -2.78
N HIS A 116 -5.21 2.32 -3.62
CA HIS A 116 -3.89 2.92 -3.55
C HIS A 116 -3.56 3.71 -4.81
N ILE A 117 -3.10 4.95 -4.65
CA ILE A 117 -2.55 5.77 -5.73
C ILE A 117 -1.24 6.37 -5.25
N ALA A 118 -0.13 6.07 -5.93
CA ALA A 118 1.16 6.69 -5.67
C ALA A 118 1.72 7.33 -6.94
N LEU A 119 2.31 8.51 -6.82
CA LEU A 119 3.19 9.07 -7.84
C LEU A 119 4.63 8.87 -7.40
N CYS A 120 5.38 8.10 -8.18
CA CYS A 120 6.79 7.82 -7.95
C CYS A 120 7.68 8.64 -8.88
N TYR A 121 8.79 9.13 -8.35
CA TYR A 121 9.90 9.69 -9.10
C TYR A 121 11.10 8.78 -9.00
N GLN A 122 11.61 8.30 -10.15
CA GLN A 122 12.76 7.39 -10.23
C GLN A 122 12.63 6.18 -9.25
N GLY A 123 11.45 5.58 -9.24
CA GLY A 123 11.14 4.40 -8.44
C GLY A 123 10.97 4.66 -6.94
N ARG A 124 10.77 5.92 -6.50
CA ARG A 124 10.48 6.26 -5.10
C ARG A 124 9.20 7.10 -4.98
N PRO A 125 8.29 6.77 -4.06
CA PRO A 125 7.02 7.50 -3.94
C PRO A 125 7.26 8.93 -3.41
N ILE A 126 6.58 9.89 -4.04
CA ILE A 126 6.62 11.33 -3.74
C ILE A 126 5.25 11.82 -3.27
N ILE A 127 4.18 11.31 -3.85
CA ILE A 127 2.80 11.57 -3.47
C ILE A 127 2.10 10.23 -3.28
N ALA A 128 1.25 10.12 -2.27
CA ALA A 128 0.45 8.94 -2.02
C ALA A 128 -0.94 9.27 -1.50
N VAL A 129 -1.88 8.44 -1.90
CA VAL A 129 -3.25 8.37 -1.38
C VAL A 129 -3.57 6.90 -1.11
N VAL A 130 -4.10 6.63 0.08
CA VAL A 130 -4.69 5.35 0.47
C VAL A 130 -6.10 5.63 0.99
N ALA A 131 -7.11 5.22 0.24
CA ALA A 131 -8.50 5.35 0.67
C ALA A 131 -9.00 4.03 1.26
N LEU A 132 -9.74 4.11 2.35
CA LEU A 132 -10.46 3.02 2.99
C LEU A 132 -11.95 3.30 2.85
N PRO A 133 -12.58 2.84 1.76
CA PRO A 133 -13.92 3.30 1.40
C PRO A 133 -14.96 2.98 2.47
N ASP A 134 -14.94 1.76 3.01
CA ASP A 134 -15.93 1.31 4.01
C ASP A 134 -15.82 2.04 5.36
N GLN A 135 -14.64 2.59 5.64
CA GLN A 135 -14.38 3.41 6.83
C GLN A 135 -14.55 4.91 6.60
N GLU A 136 -14.85 5.32 5.35
CA GLU A 136 -14.98 6.72 4.95
C GLU A 136 -13.73 7.57 5.31
N LYS A 137 -12.53 6.97 5.12
CA LYS A 137 -11.24 7.55 5.43
C LYS A 137 -10.35 7.59 4.19
N LEU A 138 -9.56 8.64 4.08
CA LEU A 138 -8.52 8.78 3.08
C LEU A 138 -7.25 9.30 3.74
N TYR A 139 -6.19 8.51 3.68
CA TYR A 139 -4.85 8.93 4.09
C TYR A 139 -4.11 9.49 2.89
N PHE A 140 -3.42 10.61 3.07
CA PHE A 140 -2.59 11.18 2.01
C PHE A 140 -1.28 11.72 2.56
N ALA A 141 -0.25 11.68 1.71
CA ALA A 141 1.07 12.19 2.04
C ALA A 141 1.76 12.78 0.81
N GLN A 142 2.64 13.74 1.06
CA GLN A 142 3.65 14.21 0.12
C GLN A 142 4.98 14.16 0.83
N LYS A 143 6.02 13.68 0.14
CA LYS A 143 7.37 13.55 0.69
C LYS A 143 7.83 14.84 1.36
N GLY A 144 8.22 14.74 2.64
CA GLY A 144 8.67 15.84 3.49
C GLY A 144 7.58 16.72 4.10
N LYS A 145 6.28 16.42 3.86
CA LYS A 145 5.17 17.22 4.40
C LYS A 145 4.33 16.51 5.47
N GLY A 146 4.64 15.23 5.74
CA GLY A 146 3.90 14.43 6.69
C GLY A 146 2.68 13.75 6.09
N THR A 147 2.00 12.96 6.92
CA THR A 147 0.79 12.21 6.57
C THR A 147 -0.43 12.82 7.23
N PHE A 148 -1.53 12.85 6.49
CA PHE A 148 -2.80 13.38 6.94
C PHE A 148 -3.92 12.37 6.70
N LEU A 149 -4.89 12.36 7.60
CA LEU A 149 -6.18 11.69 7.45
C LEU A 149 -7.22 12.72 7.05
N GLU A 150 -7.98 12.44 6.00
CA GLU A 150 -9.19 13.14 5.60
C GLU A 150 -10.39 12.22 5.77
N THR A 151 -11.44 12.70 6.39
CA THR A 151 -12.71 11.99 6.56
C THR A 151 -13.76 12.50 5.58
N SER A 152 -14.84 11.73 5.36
CA SER A 152 -15.88 12.05 4.36
C SER A 152 -16.60 13.39 4.58
N ASP A 153 -16.56 13.93 5.80
CA ASP A 153 -17.06 15.27 6.15
C ASP A 153 -16.06 16.41 5.82
N GLY A 154 -14.88 16.06 5.25
CA GLY A 154 -13.86 17.01 4.85
C GLY A 154 -12.91 17.44 5.98
N ASN A 155 -13.02 16.84 7.18
CA ASN A 155 -12.08 17.13 8.26
C ASN A 155 -10.70 16.52 7.95
N ILE A 156 -9.63 17.33 8.12
CA ILE A 156 -8.24 16.92 7.86
C ILE A 156 -7.43 17.03 9.15
N THR A 157 -6.77 15.94 9.53
CA THR A 157 -5.90 15.88 10.72
C THR A 157 -4.56 15.27 10.37
N GLN A 158 -3.48 15.80 10.91
CA GLN A 158 -2.16 15.17 10.77
C GLN A 158 -2.09 13.93 11.66
N VAL A 159 -1.55 12.84 11.12
CA VAL A 159 -1.38 11.57 11.83
C VAL A 159 0.09 11.24 12.03
N LYS A 160 0.37 10.55 13.14
CA LYS A 160 1.71 10.04 13.47
C LYS A 160 1.60 8.64 14.05
N VAL A 161 2.60 7.83 13.79
CA VAL A 161 2.72 6.49 14.39
C VAL A 161 3.03 6.58 15.90
N ALA A 162 2.77 5.49 16.64
CA ALA A 162 3.18 5.36 18.04
C ALA A 162 4.72 5.37 18.19
N ASN A 163 5.20 5.73 19.39
CA ASN A 163 6.65 5.73 19.68
C ASN A 163 6.99 4.66 20.72
N LYS A 164 6.64 3.39 20.44
CA LYS A 164 7.01 2.24 21.27
C LYS A 164 8.37 1.69 20.83
N ASP A 165 9.27 1.44 21.78
CA ASP A 165 10.67 1.08 21.57
C ASP A 165 11.07 -0.30 22.10
N LYS A 166 10.09 -1.11 22.56
CA LYS A 166 10.32 -2.49 23.00
C LYS A 166 9.49 -3.45 22.18
N ILE A 167 10.13 -4.48 21.60
CA ILE A 167 9.45 -5.49 20.77
C ILE A 167 8.32 -6.17 21.52
N THR A 168 8.48 -6.41 22.82
CA THR A 168 7.47 -7.04 23.68
C THR A 168 6.22 -6.18 23.91
N ASP A 169 6.26 -4.90 23.56
CA ASP A 169 5.14 -3.96 23.69
C ASP A 169 4.43 -3.73 22.33
N LEU A 170 4.97 -4.33 21.23
CA LEU A 170 4.45 -4.11 19.90
C LEU A 170 3.35 -5.11 19.52
N TYR A 171 2.29 -4.60 18.91
CA TYR A 171 1.28 -5.40 18.22
C TYR A 171 1.65 -5.58 16.75
N LEU A 172 1.70 -6.84 16.33
CA LEU A 172 1.88 -7.22 14.93
C LEU A 172 0.54 -7.22 14.20
N VAL A 173 0.48 -6.70 12.97
CA VAL A 173 -0.63 -6.92 12.05
C VAL A 173 -0.17 -7.78 10.88
N VAL A 174 -0.96 -8.80 10.51
CA VAL A 174 -0.69 -9.74 9.42
C VAL A 174 -1.92 -10.04 8.60
N SER A 175 -1.71 -10.57 7.40
CA SER A 175 -2.80 -11.08 6.56
C SER A 175 -3.51 -12.27 7.21
N ARG A 176 -4.83 -12.40 6.97
CA ARG A 176 -5.61 -13.57 7.39
C ARG A 176 -5.22 -14.82 6.61
N THR A 177 -5.01 -14.71 5.31
CA THR A 177 -4.93 -15.82 4.36
C THR A 177 -3.57 -16.02 3.72
N HIS A 178 -2.81 -14.95 3.46
CA HIS A 178 -1.52 -15.02 2.75
C HIS A 178 -0.36 -15.34 3.70
N ARG A 179 -0.34 -16.59 4.23
CA ARG A 179 0.72 -17.10 5.13
C ARG A 179 0.98 -18.56 4.82
N ASP A 180 2.23 -18.94 4.97
CA ASP A 180 2.69 -20.33 4.91
C ASP A 180 3.37 -20.73 6.23
N GLN A 181 3.74 -22.00 6.35
CA GLN A 181 4.38 -22.54 7.55
C GLN A 181 5.72 -21.85 7.86
N ARG A 182 6.47 -21.47 6.82
CA ARG A 182 7.76 -20.76 6.97
C ARG A 182 7.55 -19.38 7.62
N PHE A 183 6.54 -18.67 7.19
CA PHE A 183 6.18 -17.37 7.77
C PHE A 183 5.62 -17.50 9.19
N ASP A 184 4.76 -18.50 9.44
CA ASP A 184 4.22 -18.74 10.78
C ASP A 184 5.33 -19.14 11.76
N ASN A 185 6.32 -19.94 11.34
CA ASN A 185 7.49 -20.26 12.12
C ASN A 185 8.35 -19.03 12.47
N LEU A 186 8.54 -18.11 11.51
CA LEU A 186 9.19 -16.83 11.78
C LEU A 186 8.44 -16.04 12.87
N LEU A 187 7.13 -15.86 12.68
CA LEU A 187 6.30 -15.04 13.58
C LEU A 187 6.19 -15.60 14.99
N SER A 188 6.32 -16.91 15.16
CA SER A 188 6.26 -17.57 16.47
C SER A 188 7.49 -17.32 17.35
N GLN A 189 8.62 -16.93 16.73
CA GLN A 189 9.89 -16.71 17.42
C GLN A 189 10.14 -15.23 17.79
N ILE A 190 9.28 -14.31 17.33
CA ILE A 190 9.39 -12.90 17.70
C ILE A 190 8.40 -12.61 18.82
N PRO A 191 8.84 -12.09 19.98
CA PRO A 191 8.00 -11.93 21.18
C PRO A 191 7.13 -10.67 21.11
N PHE A 192 6.24 -10.60 20.10
CA PHE A 192 5.24 -9.53 20.02
C PHE A 192 4.22 -9.64 21.17
N LEU A 193 3.69 -8.48 21.63
CA LEU A 193 2.64 -8.44 22.64
C LEU A 193 1.37 -9.14 22.19
N GLY A 194 1.02 -9.00 20.91
CA GLY A 194 -0.16 -9.62 20.31
C GLY A 194 -0.16 -9.54 18.79
N LYS A 195 -1.18 -10.14 18.17
CA LYS A 195 -1.35 -10.18 16.72
C LYS A 195 -2.77 -9.78 16.32
N ASN A 196 -2.87 -8.87 15.34
CA ASN A 196 -4.10 -8.49 14.67
C ASN A 196 -4.12 -9.10 13.26
N TYR A 197 -5.30 -9.52 12.81
CA TYR A 197 -5.48 -10.08 11.47
C TYR A 197 -6.37 -9.16 10.66
N VAL A 198 -5.81 -8.56 9.62
CA VAL A 198 -6.48 -7.56 8.79
C VAL A 198 -6.26 -7.89 7.32
N GLY A 199 -7.29 -7.70 6.48
CA GLY A 199 -7.22 -7.78 5.02
C GLY A 199 -6.31 -6.72 4.43
N SER A 200 -6.28 -6.47 3.14
CA SER A 200 -5.66 -5.31 2.48
C SER A 200 -4.34 -4.79 3.10
N VAL A 201 -3.35 -4.41 2.33
CA VAL A 201 -2.14 -3.75 2.84
C VAL A 201 -2.46 -2.34 3.34
N GLY A 202 -3.29 -1.60 2.62
CA GLY A 202 -3.73 -0.27 3.03
C GLY A 202 -4.41 -0.27 4.39
N CYS A 203 -5.32 -1.23 4.64
CA CYS A 203 -5.97 -1.38 5.95
C CYS A 203 -4.96 -1.74 7.06
N LYS A 204 -3.96 -2.59 6.79
CA LYS A 204 -2.91 -2.91 7.77
C LYS A 204 -2.10 -1.68 8.16
N ILE A 205 -1.66 -0.89 7.17
CA ILE A 205 -0.91 0.34 7.43
C ILE A 205 -1.79 1.36 8.17
N ALA A 206 -3.08 1.46 7.85
CA ALA A 206 -4.01 2.30 8.61
C ALA A 206 -4.07 1.92 10.09
N THR A 207 -4.02 0.61 10.45
CA THR A 207 -3.99 0.21 11.87
C THR A 207 -2.72 0.70 12.60
N ILE A 208 -1.59 0.83 11.89
CA ILE A 208 -0.35 1.39 12.48
C ILE A 208 -0.49 2.91 12.67
N LEU A 209 -1.08 3.62 11.71
CA LEU A 209 -1.35 5.05 11.83
C LEU A 209 -2.36 5.37 12.94
N GLU A 210 -3.32 4.48 13.15
CA GLU A 210 -4.33 4.56 14.22
C GLU A 210 -3.79 4.05 15.57
N GLN A 211 -2.52 3.62 15.63
CA GLN A 211 -1.84 3.12 16.83
C GLN A 211 -2.50 1.86 17.44
N LYS A 212 -3.29 1.13 16.64
CA LYS A 212 -3.91 -0.17 16.99
C LYS A 212 -2.94 -1.34 16.78
N SER A 213 -1.98 -1.16 15.88
CA SER A 213 -0.86 -2.06 15.61
C SER A 213 0.43 -1.24 15.50
N ASP A 214 1.56 -1.90 15.54
CA ASP A 214 2.87 -1.23 15.52
C ASP A 214 3.76 -1.73 14.39
N VAL A 215 3.55 -2.98 13.93
CA VAL A 215 4.41 -3.65 12.95
C VAL A 215 3.57 -4.45 11.97
N TYR A 216 3.91 -4.36 10.68
CA TYR A 216 3.45 -5.24 9.63
C TYR A 216 4.64 -5.99 9.03
N LEU A 217 4.51 -7.31 8.87
CA LEU A 217 5.44 -8.16 8.14
C LEU A 217 4.75 -8.81 6.95
N SER A 218 5.47 -8.86 5.84
CA SER A 218 5.14 -9.66 4.67
C SER A 218 6.34 -10.51 4.28
N LEU A 219 6.11 -11.76 3.94
CA LEU A 219 7.14 -12.67 3.43
C LEU A 219 6.63 -13.34 2.16
N SER A 220 7.38 -13.21 1.06
CA SER A 220 7.05 -13.90 -0.16
C SER A 220 7.26 -15.42 -0.01
N GLY A 221 6.32 -16.18 -0.54
CA GLY A 221 6.38 -17.63 -0.62
C GLY A 221 6.29 -18.09 -2.08
N LYS A 222 5.19 -18.75 -2.46
CA LYS A 222 4.89 -19.11 -3.86
C LYS A 222 4.54 -17.89 -4.73
N SER A 223 4.11 -16.82 -4.12
CA SER A 223 3.83 -15.50 -4.73
C SER A 223 4.45 -14.41 -3.90
N ALA A 224 4.59 -13.22 -4.47
CA ALA A 224 5.03 -12.02 -3.79
C ALA A 224 4.02 -10.90 -4.01
N ALA A 225 3.91 -10.01 -3.04
CA ALA A 225 3.21 -8.75 -3.20
C ALA A 225 3.87 -7.91 -4.31
N LYS A 226 3.15 -6.97 -4.86
CA LYS A 226 3.57 -6.23 -6.05
C LYS A 226 3.81 -4.75 -5.73
N ASP A 227 4.30 -4.01 -6.70
CA ASP A 227 4.60 -2.58 -6.56
C ASP A 227 3.41 -1.77 -6.04
N TRP A 228 2.23 -2.04 -6.56
CA TRP A 228 1.01 -1.31 -6.24
C TRP A 228 0.45 -1.62 -4.84
N ASP A 229 0.78 -2.81 -4.26
CA ASP A 229 0.43 -3.12 -2.89
C ASP A 229 1.16 -2.21 -1.88
N PHE A 230 2.37 -1.71 -2.24
CA PHE A 230 3.27 -1.07 -1.29
C PHE A 230 3.60 0.40 -1.56
N ALA A 231 3.58 0.87 -2.82
CA ALA A 231 4.10 2.20 -3.15
C ALA A 231 3.39 3.34 -2.40
N ALA A 232 2.05 3.33 -2.33
CA ALA A 232 1.31 4.32 -1.56
C ALA A 232 1.40 4.06 -0.05
N PRO A 233 1.15 2.83 0.47
CA PRO A 233 1.29 2.53 1.89
C PRO A 233 2.66 2.85 2.50
N GLU A 234 3.76 2.66 1.74
CA GLU A 234 5.11 3.03 2.18
C GLU A 234 5.21 4.53 2.50
N LEU A 235 4.82 5.40 1.55
CA LEU A 235 4.94 6.84 1.76
C LEU A 235 4.03 7.32 2.90
N ILE A 236 2.80 6.82 2.93
CA ILE A 236 1.85 7.12 4.01
C ILE A 236 2.44 6.79 5.39
N LEU A 237 3.06 5.62 5.53
CA LEU A 237 3.66 5.22 6.80
C LEU A 237 4.91 6.03 7.13
N THR A 238 5.81 6.23 6.17
CA THR A 238 7.10 6.86 6.41
C THR A 238 6.97 8.36 6.71
N GLU A 239 6.03 9.05 6.06
CA GLU A 239 5.72 10.45 6.35
C GLU A 239 4.99 10.65 7.70
N ALA A 240 4.38 9.58 8.25
CA ALA A 240 3.85 9.57 9.61
C ALA A 240 4.92 9.30 10.68
N GLY A 241 6.18 9.11 10.29
CA GLY A 241 7.32 8.83 11.18
C GLY A 241 7.66 7.35 11.32
N GLY A 242 6.96 6.45 10.63
CA GLY A 242 7.27 5.03 10.58
C GLY A 242 8.46 4.68 9.68
N LYS A 243 8.75 3.40 9.55
CA LYS A 243 9.80 2.85 8.68
C LYS A 243 9.23 1.73 7.80
N PHE A 244 9.76 1.65 6.58
CA PHE A 244 9.37 0.64 5.59
C PHE A 244 10.61 0.21 4.80
N SER A 245 10.93 -1.09 4.81
CA SER A 245 12.10 -1.63 4.12
C SER A 245 11.97 -3.13 3.84
N TYR A 246 12.88 -3.67 3.06
CA TYR A 246 13.16 -5.11 3.12
C TYR A 246 13.76 -5.50 4.48
N PHE A 247 13.79 -6.81 4.79
CA PHE A 247 14.40 -7.33 6.03
C PHE A 247 15.91 -7.06 6.13
N ASP A 248 16.58 -6.84 5.01
CA ASP A 248 17.99 -6.41 4.99
C ASP A 248 18.18 -4.90 5.25
N GLY A 249 17.08 -4.17 5.48
CA GLY A 249 17.07 -2.73 5.72
C GLY A 249 17.15 -1.87 4.45
N GLN A 250 17.22 -2.49 3.26
CA GLN A 250 17.25 -1.72 2.02
C GLN A 250 15.86 -1.14 1.70
N PRO A 251 15.80 0.07 1.13
CA PRO A 251 14.55 0.68 0.72
C PRO A 251 13.91 -0.10 -0.44
N VAL A 252 12.60 -0.23 -0.42
CA VAL A 252 11.85 -0.81 -1.54
C VAL A 252 11.98 0.09 -2.77
N ARG A 253 12.12 -0.51 -3.94
CA ARG A 253 12.22 0.18 -5.22
C ARG A 253 11.13 -0.31 -6.15
N TYR A 254 10.45 0.62 -6.80
CA TYR A 254 9.32 0.40 -7.67
C TYR A 254 9.66 0.61 -9.14
N ASN A 255 8.80 0.10 -10.03
CA ASN A 255 8.97 0.22 -11.49
C ASN A 255 10.31 -0.31 -11.99
N ARG A 256 10.70 -1.52 -11.56
CA ARG A 256 11.97 -2.15 -11.95
C ARG A 256 11.82 -3.24 -13.03
N GLY A 257 10.65 -3.34 -13.65
CA GLY A 257 10.31 -4.38 -14.62
C GLY A 257 9.56 -5.53 -13.95
N ASP A 258 10.22 -6.36 -13.14
CA ASP A 258 9.47 -7.27 -12.26
C ASP A 258 8.77 -6.46 -11.16
N VAL A 259 7.45 -6.43 -11.22
CA VAL A 259 6.63 -5.71 -10.23
C VAL A 259 6.54 -6.45 -8.89
N ARG A 260 7.02 -7.69 -8.81
CA ARG A 260 6.96 -8.51 -7.61
C ARG A 260 8.06 -8.12 -6.62
N GLN A 261 7.67 -7.90 -5.38
CA GLN A 261 8.56 -7.56 -4.28
C GLN A 261 8.93 -8.83 -3.50
N TRP A 262 9.95 -9.52 -4.01
CA TRP A 262 10.42 -10.77 -3.42
C TRP A 262 11.17 -10.57 -2.11
N GLY A 263 11.08 -11.55 -1.20
CA GLY A 263 11.74 -11.53 0.10
C GLY A 263 10.82 -11.12 1.23
N GLY A 264 11.41 -10.64 2.32
CA GLY A 264 10.69 -10.14 3.49
C GLY A 264 10.60 -8.62 3.47
N ILE A 265 9.41 -8.09 3.76
CA ILE A 265 9.16 -6.65 3.91
C ILE A 265 8.68 -6.37 5.32
N MET A 266 9.21 -5.30 5.90
CA MET A 266 8.93 -4.80 7.24
C MET A 266 8.39 -3.38 7.16
N ALA A 267 7.22 -3.16 7.76
CA ALA A 267 6.70 -1.84 8.08
C ALA A 267 6.56 -1.70 9.59
N SER A 268 6.93 -0.59 10.20
CA SER A 268 6.88 -0.43 11.65
C SER A 268 6.68 1.02 12.09
N ASN A 269 6.34 1.20 13.38
CA ASN A 269 6.30 2.50 14.04
C ASN A 269 7.69 3.18 14.20
N GLY A 270 8.79 2.52 13.81
CA GLY A 270 10.12 3.11 13.69
C GLY A 270 11.17 2.63 14.69
N PRO A 271 11.03 2.82 16.02
CA PRO A 271 12.14 2.62 16.98
C PRO A 271 12.78 1.24 16.93
N CYS A 272 11.98 0.17 16.86
CA CYS A 272 12.50 -1.21 16.80
C CYS A 272 12.79 -1.72 15.38
N HIS A 273 12.63 -0.92 14.33
CA HIS A 273 12.65 -1.39 12.95
C HIS A 273 13.92 -2.17 12.59
N GLN A 274 15.09 -1.59 12.85
CA GLN A 274 16.37 -2.22 12.52
C GLN A 274 16.57 -3.54 13.29
N GLN A 275 16.22 -3.55 14.58
CA GLN A 275 16.31 -4.76 15.42
C GLN A 275 15.37 -5.86 14.90
N LEU A 276 14.14 -5.50 14.51
CA LEU A 276 13.18 -6.44 13.93
C LEU A 276 13.67 -7.01 12.59
N CYS A 277 14.25 -6.19 11.72
CA CYS A 277 14.84 -6.62 10.46
C CYS A 277 15.98 -7.64 10.69
N GLN A 278 16.91 -7.33 11.60
CA GLN A 278 18.02 -8.23 11.95
C GLN A 278 17.52 -9.56 12.54
N LEU A 279 16.56 -9.48 13.46
CA LEU A 279 15.96 -10.66 14.10
C LEU A 279 15.23 -11.53 13.07
N SER A 280 14.40 -10.93 12.21
CA SER A 280 13.68 -11.65 11.15
C SER A 280 14.64 -12.36 10.18
N THR A 281 15.70 -11.69 9.77
CA THR A 281 16.73 -12.25 8.88
C THR A 281 17.44 -13.44 9.54
N ALA A 282 17.83 -13.31 10.81
CA ALA A 282 18.51 -14.37 11.55
C ALA A 282 17.62 -15.61 11.76
N ILE A 283 16.36 -15.40 12.13
CA ILE A 283 15.38 -16.50 12.31
C ILE A 283 15.11 -17.21 10.97
N LEU A 284 14.92 -16.47 9.87
CA LEU A 284 14.71 -17.07 8.55
C LEU A 284 15.90 -17.91 8.12
N ALA A 285 17.13 -17.44 8.34
CA ALA A 285 18.34 -18.22 8.03
C ALA A 285 18.38 -19.55 8.81
N GLN A 286 17.92 -19.57 10.06
CA GLN A 286 17.83 -20.80 10.87
C GLN A 286 16.73 -21.74 10.36
N ILE A 287 15.55 -21.21 10.02
CA ILE A 287 14.42 -21.99 9.47
C ILE A 287 14.86 -22.64 8.15
N ASP A 288 15.48 -21.88 7.25
CA ASP A 288 15.88 -22.34 5.92
C ASP A 288 17.05 -23.36 5.99
N ALA A 289 17.90 -23.32 7.04
CA ALA A 289 18.95 -24.31 7.27
C ALA A 289 18.42 -25.64 7.80
N THR A 290 17.20 -25.67 8.34
CA THR A 290 16.57 -26.86 8.93
C THR A 290 15.46 -27.47 8.08
N ALA A 291 15.10 -26.83 6.94
CA ALA A 291 14.08 -27.27 5.99
C ALA A 291 14.69 -28.15 4.89
#